data_e4117311db6056e230371078a89e6fe8
#
_entry.id   e4117311db6056e230371078a89e6fe8
#
_cell.length_a   1.000
_cell.length_b   1.000
_cell.length_c   1.000
_cell.angle_alpha   90.00
_cell.angle_beta   90.00
_cell.angle_gamma   90.00
#
_symmetry.space_group_name_H-M   'P 1'
#
loop_
_entity.id
_entity.type
_entity.pdbx_description
1 polymer ?
#
loop_
_entity_poly.entity_id
_entity_poly.type
_entity_poly.pdbx_seq_one_letter_code
_entity_poly.pdbx_strand_id
1 'polypeptide(L)'
;MITVTYNSDGIKVSVEQISKYNKNLPLKLNIKKHVSGGIQWSSNLNDNWFATYPNTEMFDVEVLDSRGVVVYIKKWDIMEHGNHFYKSLWLYNKSLLSNGKFPSGLVIGTHDGEFGEWVPIVQNRECKVVLVEASDNQFNKLKQNYLKNSLVKPIQNLVTPNGGQVEFFEGGAGYTNTVVESVIRHWEKEEIKSVKKDSISITDLIMSECGGKIDWLHLDVEGLDAQLIMGIDETKVSLPNFIIFEDYNLSQDKKDEIYNWLKDRGFELKSEGGICEAIRN
;
A
#
# COMPACT_ATOMS: atom_id res chain seq x y z
N MET A 1 -16.58 15.35 -25.49
CA MET A 1 -15.53 15.64 -24.47
C MET A 1 -15.09 14.30 -23.90
N ILE A 2 -13.81 14.12 -23.62
CA ILE A 2 -13.30 12.95 -22.89
C ILE A 2 -13.17 13.38 -21.43
N THR A 3 -13.79 12.64 -20.53
CA THR A 3 -13.75 12.91 -19.09
C THR A 3 -13.23 11.66 -18.38
N VAL A 4 -12.18 11.85 -17.58
CA VAL A 4 -11.65 10.80 -16.69
C VAL A 4 -11.91 11.24 -15.26
N THR A 5 -12.68 10.44 -14.53
CA THR A 5 -12.96 10.64 -13.11
C THR A 5 -12.37 9.49 -12.29
N TYR A 6 -11.89 9.82 -11.13
CA TYR A 6 -11.35 8.88 -10.15
C TYR A 6 -12.19 8.96 -8.89
N ASN A 7 -12.48 7.84 -8.29
CA ASN A 7 -13.16 7.74 -7.00
C ASN A 7 -12.66 6.50 -6.24
N SER A 8 -13.18 6.26 -5.05
CA SER A 8 -12.86 5.07 -4.24
C SER A 8 -13.06 3.74 -4.95
N ASP A 9 -13.95 3.71 -5.95
CA ASP A 9 -14.33 2.48 -6.65
C ASP A 9 -13.51 2.24 -7.92
N GLY A 10 -12.69 3.23 -8.34
CA GLY A 10 -11.83 3.09 -9.51
C GLY A 10 -11.84 4.28 -10.47
N ILE A 11 -11.49 3.99 -11.72
CA ILE A 11 -11.42 4.96 -12.82
C ILE A 11 -12.65 4.83 -13.69
N LYS A 12 -13.32 5.94 -13.93
CA LYS A 12 -14.38 6.03 -14.94
C LYS A 12 -13.91 6.91 -16.08
N VAL A 13 -13.92 6.37 -17.28
CA VAL A 13 -13.67 7.12 -18.51
C VAL A 13 -14.99 7.26 -19.29
N SER A 14 -15.41 8.48 -19.54
CA SER A 14 -16.61 8.81 -20.30
C SER A 14 -16.22 9.61 -21.54
N VAL A 15 -16.81 9.29 -22.67
CA VAL A 15 -16.63 10.04 -23.91
C VAL A 15 -17.96 10.61 -24.35
N GLU A 16 -18.15 11.92 -24.12
CA GLU A 16 -19.32 12.62 -24.61
C GLU A 16 -19.15 12.96 -26.11
N GLN A 17 -20.19 12.74 -26.87
CA GLN A 17 -20.21 13.04 -28.31
C GLN A 17 -19.12 12.30 -29.08
N ILE A 18 -19.06 10.99 -28.92
CA ILE A 18 -18.11 10.11 -29.64
C ILE A 18 -18.15 10.35 -31.15
N SER A 19 -19.28 10.83 -31.68
CA SER A 19 -19.47 11.22 -33.10
C SER A 19 -18.47 12.27 -33.59
N LYS A 20 -17.92 13.11 -32.71
CA LYS A 20 -16.84 14.05 -33.09
C LYS A 20 -15.55 13.32 -33.49
N TYR A 21 -15.40 12.07 -33.10
CA TYR A 21 -14.24 11.23 -33.42
C TYR A 21 -14.51 10.22 -34.53
N ASN A 22 -15.64 10.35 -35.25
CA ASN A 22 -16.09 9.37 -36.27
C ASN A 22 -15.03 8.94 -37.29
N LYS A 23 -14.10 9.82 -37.65
CA LYS A 23 -13.01 9.47 -38.57
C LYS A 23 -11.89 8.63 -37.93
N ASN A 24 -11.87 8.54 -36.62
CA ASN A 24 -10.79 7.96 -35.83
C ASN A 24 -11.27 6.88 -34.84
N LEU A 25 -12.45 6.32 -35.06
CA LEU A 25 -12.97 5.20 -34.27
C LEU A 25 -12.41 3.85 -34.77
N PRO A 26 -12.27 2.83 -33.92
CA PRO A 26 -12.54 2.86 -32.48
C PRO A 26 -11.47 3.61 -31.70
N LEU A 27 -11.85 4.26 -30.58
CA LEU A 27 -10.93 4.78 -29.60
C LEU A 27 -10.37 3.63 -28.77
N LYS A 28 -9.12 3.73 -28.39
CA LYS A 28 -8.44 2.77 -27.52
C LYS A 28 -8.03 3.44 -26.23
N LEU A 29 -8.30 2.77 -25.11
CA LEU A 29 -7.88 3.20 -23.78
C LEU A 29 -6.64 2.40 -23.37
N ASN A 30 -5.60 3.08 -22.96
CA ASN A 30 -4.43 2.48 -22.32
C ASN A 30 -4.28 3.05 -20.92
N ILE A 31 -3.98 2.17 -19.97
CA ILE A 31 -3.51 2.54 -18.65
C ILE A 31 -2.06 2.12 -18.56
N LYS A 32 -1.18 3.07 -18.28
CA LYS A 32 0.27 2.85 -18.18
C LYS A 32 0.76 3.09 -16.77
N LYS A 33 1.64 2.24 -16.27
CA LYS A 33 2.39 2.55 -15.04
C LYS A 33 3.26 3.76 -15.28
N HIS A 34 3.15 4.75 -14.38
CA HIS A 34 3.87 6.01 -14.50
C HIS A 34 5.40 5.81 -14.54
N VAL A 35 5.92 4.90 -13.73
CA VAL A 35 7.38 4.68 -13.60
C VAL A 35 7.96 3.81 -14.71
N SER A 36 7.23 2.80 -15.17
CA SER A 36 7.75 1.85 -16.16
C SER A 36 7.37 2.20 -17.61
N GLY A 37 6.38 3.07 -17.81
CA GLY A 37 5.80 3.36 -19.12
C GLY A 37 5.13 2.15 -19.78
N GLY A 38 5.11 1.00 -19.10
CA GLY A 38 4.47 -0.22 -19.59
C GLY A 38 2.94 -0.10 -19.61
N ILE A 39 2.31 -0.59 -20.68
CA ILE A 39 0.85 -0.66 -20.76
C ILE A 39 0.42 -1.80 -19.85
N GLN A 40 -0.32 -1.47 -18.78
CA GLN A 40 -0.88 -2.48 -17.89
C GLN A 40 -2.19 -3.02 -18.40
N TRP A 41 -2.97 -2.15 -19.01
CA TRP A 41 -4.28 -2.51 -19.50
C TRP A 41 -4.64 -1.73 -20.76
N SER A 42 -5.32 -2.38 -21.68
CA SER A 42 -5.75 -1.78 -22.95
C SER A 42 -7.07 -2.37 -23.40
N SER A 43 -8.01 -1.52 -23.81
CA SER A 43 -9.29 -1.93 -24.35
C SER A 43 -9.82 -0.95 -25.40
N ASN A 44 -10.76 -1.40 -26.22
CA ASN A 44 -11.53 -0.50 -27.06
C ASN A 44 -12.49 0.30 -26.17
N LEU A 45 -12.49 1.60 -26.34
CA LEU A 45 -13.35 2.51 -25.59
C LEU A 45 -14.66 2.67 -26.37
N ASN A 46 -15.73 2.16 -25.78
CA ASN A 46 -17.10 2.47 -26.21
C ASN A 46 -17.58 3.72 -25.45
N ASP A 47 -18.87 4.01 -25.37
CA ASP A 47 -19.40 5.27 -24.82
C ASP A 47 -18.98 5.55 -23.37
N ASN A 48 -18.91 4.52 -22.52
CA ASN A 48 -18.44 4.62 -21.14
C ASN A 48 -17.63 3.39 -20.78
N TRP A 49 -16.54 3.62 -20.09
CA TRP A 49 -15.71 2.57 -19.58
C TRP A 49 -15.49 2.77 -18.09
N PHE A 50 -15.57 1.70 -17.33
CA PHE A 50 -15.32 1.68 -15.90
C PHE A 50 -14.38 0.53 -15.56
N ALA A 51 -13.35 0.78 -14.79
CA ALA A 51 -12.55 -0.24 -14.14
C ALA A 51 -12.47 0.03 -12.65
N THR A 52 -12.67 -1.00 -11.87
CA THR A 52 -12.22 -1.01 -10.49
C THR A 52 -10.70 -1.06 -10.52
N TYR A 53 -10.08 0.01 -10.06
CA TYR A 53 -8.64 0.07 -9.95
C TYR A 53 -8.30 0.43 -8.52
N PRO A 54 -7.38 -0.31 -7.87
CA PRO A 54 -6.91 0.14 -6.56
C PRO A 54 -6.31 1.52 -6.72
N ASN A 55 -6.68 2.46 -5.87
CA ASN A 55 -6.18 3.84 -5.86
C ASN A 55 -4.67 3.95 -5.53
N THR A 56 -3.93 2.89 -5.73
CA THR A 56 -2.59 2.68 -5.16
C THR A 56 -1.47 2.94 -6.13
N GLU A 57 -1.74 2.98 -7.43
CA GLU A 57 -0.70 3.15 -8.42
C GLU A 57 -0.70 4.54 -9.07
N MET A 58 0.49 5.06 -9.31
CA MET A 58 0.66 6.22 -10.20
C MET A 58 0.62 5.73 -11.65
N PHE A 59 -0.36 6.17 -12.41
CA PHE A 59 -0.54 5.78 -13.80
C PHE A 59 -0.99 6.93 -14.68
N ASP A 60 -0.73 6.79 -15.97
CA ASP A 60 -1.22 7.67 -17.02
C ASP A 60 -2.40 6.98 -17.73
N VAL A 61 -3.52 7.71 -17.85
CA VAL A 61 -4.65 7.28 -18.66
C VAL A 61 -4.52 7.94 -20.05
N GLU A 62 -4.30 7.15 -21.07
CA GLU A 62 -4.21 7.61 -22.45
C GLU A 62 -5.41 7.12 -23.25
N VAL A 63 -6.01 8.00 -24.04
CA VAL A 63 -6.98 7.63 -25.05
C VAL A 63 -6.34 7.84 -26.43
N LEU A 64 -6.35 6.78 -27.23
CA LEU A 64 -5.77 6.79 -28.57
C LEU A 64 -6.87 6.67 -29.62
N ASP A 65 -6.66 7.29 -30.77
CA ASP A 65 -7.50 7.08 -31.95
C ASP A 65 -7.15 5.78 -32.68
N SER A 66 -7.89 5.44 -33.70
CA SER A 66 -7.70 4.23 -34.53
C SER A 66 -6.32 4.13 -35.17
N ARG A 67 -5.59 5.21 -35.28
CA ARG A 67 -4.23 5.29 -35.81
C ARG A 67 -3.15 5.13 -34.74
N GLY A 68 -3.55 5.00 -33.47
CA GLY A 68 -2.63 4.93 -32.34
C GLY A 68 -2.11 6.29 -31.89
N VAL A 69 -2.72 7.40 -32.33
CA VAL A 69 -2.37 8.75 -31.88
C VAL A 69 -3.06 9.04 -30.56
N VAL A 70 -2.30 9.50 -29.57
CA VAL A 70 -2.86 9.90 -28.28
C VAL A 70 -3.67 11.18 -28.47
N VAL A 71 -4.98 11.08 -28.27
CA VAL A 71 -5.93 12.19 -28.38
C VAL A 71 -6.31 12.79 -27.04
N TYR A 72 -6.00 12.10 -25.95
CA TYR A 72 -6.21 12.54 -24.59
C TYR A 72 -5.24 11.83 -23.67
N ILE A 73 -4.66 12.56 -22.70
CA ILE A 73 -3.86 12.00 -21.62
C ILE A 73 -4.23 12.69 -20.33
N LYS A 74 -4.40 11.92 -19.25
CA LYS A 74 -4.52 12.43 -17.89
C LYS A 74 -3.62 11.61 -16.99
N LYS A 75 -2.76 12.30 -16.26
CA LYS A 75 -1.95 11.70 -15.20
C LYS A 75 -2.79 11.55 -13.94
N TRP A 76 -2.61 10.43 -13.28
CA TRP A 76 -3.08 10.30 -11.92
C TRP A 76 -2.16 11.11 -11.01
N ASP A 77 -2.74 12.02 -10.26
CA ASP A 77 -2.03 12.88 -9.32
C ASP A 77 -2.50 12.55 -7.90
N ILE A 78 -1.55 12.19 -7.03
CA ILE A 78 -1.85 11.83 -5.66
C ILE A 78 -2.54 12.97 -4.89
N MET A 79 -2.20 14.23 -5.18
CA MET A 79 -2.80 15.39 -4.52
C MET A 79 -4.22 15.66 -4.99
N GLU A 80 -4.54 15.31 -6.25
CA GLU A 80 -5.87 15.49 -6.82
C GLU A 80 -6.78 14.27 -6.55
N HIS A 81 -6.24 13.04 -6.67
CA HIS A 81 -7.02 11.81 -6.76
C HIS A 81 -6.77 10.80 -5.63
N GLY A 82 -5.62 10.89 -4.95
CA GLY A 82 -5.28 9.99 -3.85
C GLY A 82 -6.24 10.14 -2.67
N ASN A 83 -6.48 9.07 -1.93
CA ASN A 83 -7.21 9.15 -0.67
C ASN A 83 -6.40 9.94 0.37
N HIS A 84 -7.00 10.19 1.53
CA HIS A 84 -6.37 10.99 2.58
C HIS A 84 -5.01 10.41 3.00
N PHE A 85 -4.92 9.09 3.22
CA PHE A 85 -3.72 8.43 3.75
C PHE A 85 -2.54 8.51 2.77
N TYR A 86 -2.80 8.37 1.44
CA TYR A 86 -1.78 8.61 0.42
C TYR A 86 -1.22 10.02 0.47
N LYS A 87 -2.14 11.01 0.51
CA LYS A 87 -1.76 12.42 0.54
C LYS A 87 -0.96 12.75 1.78
N SER A 88 -1.39 12.23 2.91
CA SER A 88 -0.78 12.48 4.21
C SER A 88 0.63 11.92 4.28
N LEU A 89 0.83 10.65 3.95
CA LEU A 89 2.15 10.02 3.92
C LEU A 89 3.08 10.70 2.89
N TRP A 90 2.53 11.05 1.71
CA TRP A 90 3.31 11.74 0.69
C TRP A 90 3.76 13.13 1.14
N LEU A 91 2.87 13.93 1.75
CA LEU A 91 3.20 15.24 2.30
C LEU A 91 4.22 15.13 3.43
N TYR A 92 4.08 14.14 4.30
CA TYR A 92 5.06 13.87 5.36
C TYR A 92 6.46 13.61 4.77
N ASN A 93 6.59 12.74 3.76
CA ASN A 93 7.86 12.50 3.08
C ASN A 93 8.42 13.75 2.42
N LYS A 94 7.59 14.54 1.74
CA LYS A 94 8.00 15.81 1.13
C LYS A 94 8.50 16.81 2.17
N SER A 95 7.89 16.87 3.34
CA SER A 95 8.36 17.70 4.45
C SER A 95 9.76 17.29 4.91
N LEU A 96 10.02 15.98 5.06
CA LEU A 96 11.35 15.51 5.42
C LEU A 96 12.39 15.85 4.36
N LEU A 97 12.09 15.63 3.09
CA LEU A 97 12.97 15.96 1.96
C LEU A 97 13.29 17.45 1.89
N SER A 98 12.29 18.32 2.06
CA SER A 98 12.47 19.77 2.05
C SER A 98 13.34 20.28 3.21
N ASN A 99 13.36 19.53 4.32
CA ASN A 99 14.25 19.77 5.46
C ASN A 99 15.63 19.10 5.32
N GLY A 100 15.97 18.62 4.13
CA GLY A 100 17.27 17.99 3.84
C GLY A 100 17.44 16.58 4.39
N LYS A 101 16.35 15.94 4.85
CA LYS A 101 16.36 14.57 5.36
C LYS A 101 15.80 13.61 4.32
N PHE A 102 16.58 12.60 3.94
CA PHE A 102 16.09 11.54 3.08
C PHE A 102 15.31 10.52 3.92
N PRO A 103 14.00 10.34 3.67
CA PRO A 103 13.14 9.52 4.52
C PRO A 103 13.49 8.04 4.51
N SER A 104 13.14 7.36 5.58
CA SER A 104 13.21 5.91 5.72
C SER A 104 11.87 5.34 6.20
N GLY A 105 11.43 4.25 5.59
CA GLY A 105 10.17 3.60 5.91
C GLY A 105 10.31 2.10 6.14
N LEU A 106 9.36 1.56 6.87
CA LEU A 106 9.18 0.12 7.05
C LEU A 106 7.73 -0.22 6.72
N VAL A 107 7.54 -1.22 5.89
CA VAL A 107 6.22 -1.77 5.55
C VAL A 107 6.20 -3.25 5.91
N ILE A 108 5.21 -3.68 6.66
CA ILE A 108 5.02 -5.08 7.05
C ILE A 108 3.65 -5.54 6.55
N GLY A 109 3.60 -6.68 5.85
CA GLY A 109 2.42 -7.15 5.13
C GLY A 109 2.32 -6.49 3.75
N THR A 110 3.37 -6.64 2.95
CA THR A 110 3.46 -5.96 1.66
C THR A 110 2.81 -6.70 0.51
N HIS A 111 2.42 -7.96 0.72
CA HIS A 111 1.95 -8.81 -0.35
C HIS A 111 2.95 -8.83 -1.52
N ASP A 112 2.51 -8.66 -2.76
CA ASP A 112 3.39 -8.57 -3.93
C ASP A 112 3.95 -7.16 -4.20
N GLY A 113 3.58 -6.19 -3.37
CA GLY A 113 4.07 -4.81 -3.44
C GLY A 113 3.40 -3.95 -4.51
N GLU A 114 2.26 -4.38 -5.04
CA GLU A 114 1.52 -3.59 -6.03
C GLU A 114 0.49 -2.66 -5.38
N PHE A 115 0.16 -2.86 -4.11
CA PHE A 115 -0.89 -2.14 -3.40
C PHE A 115 -0.37 -1.52 -2.09
N GLY A 116 -1.03 -0.47 -1.62
CA GLY A 116 -0.75 0.21 -0.36
C GLY A 116 -0.44 1.69 -0.51
N GLU A 117 -0.67 2.44 0.55
CA GLU A 117 -0.51 3.91 0.59
C GLU A 117 0.93 4.36 0.35
N TRP A 118 1.88 3.50 0.59
CA TRP A 118 3.32 3.72 0.45
C TRP A 118 3.83 3.55 -1.00
N VAL A 119 3.09 2.83 -1.86
CA VAL A 119 3.54 2.49 -3.23
C VAL A 119 3.96 3.69 -4.06
N PRO A 120 3.20 4.80 -4.12
CA PRO A 120 3.61 5.97 -4.92
C PRO A 120 4.94 6.57 -4.48
N ILE A 121 5.21 6.59 -3.18
CA ILE A 121 6.45 7.15 -2.61
C ILE A 121 7.65 6.30 -3.01
N VAL A 122 7.49 4.98 -2.93
CA VAL A 122 8.54 4.03 -3.27
C VAL A 122 8.80 4.00 -4.78
N GLN A 123 7.77 4.07 -5.59
CA GLN A 123 7.88 4.16 -7.05
C GLN A 123 8.59 5.43 -7.50
N ASN A 124 8.35 6.55 -6.84
CA ASN A 124 9.04 7.81 -7.09
C ASN A 124 10.47 7.87 -6.55
N ARG A 125 10.92 6.83 -5.84
CA ARG A 125 12.27 6.77 -5.24
C ARG A 125 12.55 7.90 -4.26
N GLU A 126 11.56 8.28 -3.49
CA GLU A 126 11.62 9.41 -2.54
C GLU A 126 11.97 8.99 -1.12
N CYS A 127 12.18 7.70 -0.88
CA CYS A 127 12.58 7.17 0.43
C CYS A 127 13.39 5.88 0.29
N LYS A 128 14.13 5.52 1.34
CA LYS A 128 14.60 4.15 1.55
C LYS A 128 13.51 3.38 2.27
N VAL A 129 13.22 2.15 1.82
CA VAL A 129 12.17 1.37 2.45
C VAL A 129 12.56 -0.10 2.57
N VAL A 130 12.22 -0.67 3.71
CA VAL A 130 12.23 -2.12 3.96
C VAL A 130 10.81 -2.62 3.76
N LEU A 131 10.64 -3.59 2.85
CA LEU A 131 9.37 -4.23 2.55
C LEU A 131 9.39 -5.66 3.06
N VAL A 132 8.45 -6.02 3.94
CA VAL A 132 8.45 -7.32 4.62
C VAL A 132 7.21 -8.11 4.26
N GLU A 133 7.41 -9.33 3.78
CA GLU A 133 6.35 -10.26 3.40
C GLU A 133 6.65 -11.65 3.98
N ALA A 134 5.63 -12.29 4.57
CA ALA A 134 5.79 -13.60 5.20
C ALA A 134 5.52 -14.77 4.25
N SER A 135 4.64 -14.60 3.26
CA SER A 135 4.29 -15.65 2.30
C SER A 135 5.36 -15.82 1.24
N ASP A 136 5.80 -17.05 1.02
CA ASP A 136 6.84 -17.39 0.03
C ASP A 136 6.42 -16.96 -1.39
N ASN A 137 5.17 -17.18 -1.73
CA ASN A 137 4.65 -16.86 -3.06
C ASN A 137 4.61 -15.35 -3.31
N GLN A 138 4.10 -14.60 -2.36
CA GLN A 138 3.97 -13.14 -2.49
C GLN A 138 5.34 -12.46 -2.40
N PHE A 139 6.22 -12.93 -1.52
CA PHE A 139 7.59 -12.43 -1.44
C PHE A 139 8.37 -12.59 -2.75
N ASN A 140 8.21 -13.71 -3.45
CA ASN A 140 8.87 -13.92 -4.74
C ASN A 140 8.41 -12.88 -5.79
N LYS A 141 7.12 -12.52 -5.81
CA LYS A 141 6.59 -11.46 -6.67
C LYS A 141 7.10 -10.08 -6.23
N LEU A 142 7.03 -9.77 -4.94
CA LEU A 142 7.57 -8.54 -4.35
C LEU A 142 9.02 -8.31 -4.77
N LYS A 143 9.86 -9.32 -4.61
CA LYS A 143 11.27 -9.25 -5.00
C LYS A 143 11.48 -8.97 -6.49
N GLN A 144 10.65 -9.54 -7.36
CA GLN A 144 10.69 -9.28 -8.80
C GLN A 144 10.24 -7.86 -9.14
N ASN A 145 9.16 -7.37 -8.50
CA ASN A 145 8.60 -6.04 -8.73
C ASN A 145 9.59 -4.94 -8.37
N TYR A 146 10.41 -5.14 -7.33
CA TYR A 146 11.37 -4.14 -6.85
C TYR A 146 12.84 -4.43 -7.16
N LEU A 147 13.13 -5.44 -7.99
CA LEU A 147 14.51 -5.86 -8.31
C LEU A 147 15.42 -4.70 -8.78
N LYS A 148 14.87 -3.72 -9.48
CA LYS A 148 15.61 -2.59 -10.06
C LYS A 148 15.60 -1.33 -9.20
N ASN A 149 14.96 -1.37 -8.04
CA ASN A 149 14.89 -0.22 -7.14
C ASN A 149 15.87 -0.40 -5.97
N SER A 150 17.05 0.20 -6.09
CA SER A 150 18.12 0.11 -5.07
C SER A 150 17.78 0.76 -3.72
N LEU A 151 16.69 1.52 -3.64
CA LEU A 151 16.20 2.13 -2.40
C LEU A 151 15.24 1.20 -1.64
N VAL A 152 14.85 0.09 -2.26
CA VAL A 152 13.93 -0.91 -1.69
C VAL A 152 14.71 -2.13 -1.26
N LYS A 153 14.50 -2.57 -0.03
CA LYS A 153 15.04 -3.82 0.52
C LYS A 153 13.89 -4.78 0.83
N PRO A 154 13.54 -5.71 -0.08
CA PRO A 154 12.57 -6.75 0.22
C PRO A 154 13.16 -7.77 1.20
N ILE A 155 12.39 -8.16 2.21
CA ILE A 155 12.76 -9.15 3.22
C ILE A 155 11.63 -10.16 3.35
N GLN A 156 12.00 -11.44 3.33
CA GLN A 156 11.06 -12.50 3.65
C GLN A 156 11.13 -12.79 5.15
N ASN A 157 10.12 -12.39 5.87
CA ASN A 157 10.04 -12.67 7.30
C ASN A 157 8.59 -12.59 7.80
N LEU A 158 8.28 -13.37 8.81
CA LEU A 158 7.07 -13.22 9.60
C LEU A 158 7.42 -12.35 10.81
N VAL A 159 6.62 -11.32 11.04
CA VAL A 159 6.85 -10.36 12.13
C VAL A 159 5.76 -10.53 13.19
N THR A 160 6.19 -10.64 14.45
CA THR A 160 5.30 -10.70 15.60
C THR A 160 5.78 -9.75 16.70
N PRO A 161 5.00 -9.44 17.71
CA PRO A 161 5.46 -8.56 18.80
C PRO A 161 6.75 -9.04 19.47
N ASN A 162 6.88 -10.35 19.71
CA ASN A 162 7.95 -10.93 20.51
C ASN A 162 8.91 -11.84 19.74
N GLY A 163 8.66 -12.11 18.47
CA GLY A 163 9.41 -13.14 17.72
C GLY A 163 9.06 -14.57 18.16
N GLY A 164 9.88 -15.52 17.73
CA GLY A 164 9.74 -16.94 18.04
C GLY A 164 8.90 -17.71 17.04
N GLN A 165 8.57 -18.97 17.37
CA GLN A 165 7.80 -19.83 16.47
C GLN A 165 6.30 -19.64 16.70
N VAL A 166 5.57 -19.40 15.63
CA VAL A 166 4.10 -19.20 15.65
C VAL A 166 3.42 -20.00 14.55
N GLU A 167 2.13 -20.19 14.70
CA GLU A 167 1.27 -20.75 13.66
C GLU A 167 0.88 -19.63 12.68
N PHE A 168 1.12 -19.87 11.39
CA PHE A 168 0.82 -18.94 10.32
C PHE A 168 -0.20 -19.59 9.39
N PHE A 169 -1.28 -18.87 9.11
CA PHE A 169 -2.40 -19.33 8.31
C PHE A 169 -2.32 -18.71 6.92
N GLU A 170 -2.36 -19.54 5.90
CA GLU A 170 -2.34 -19.13 4.49
C GLU A 170 -3.67 -19.46 3.83
N GLY A 171 -4.34 -18.45 3.26
CA GLY A 171 -5.56 -18.59 2.49
C GLY A 171 -5.30 -18.93 1.03
N GLY A 172 -6.27 -19.53 0.35
CA GLY A 172 -6.14 -19.94 -1.05
C GLY A 172 -5.89 -18.81 -2.02
N ALA A 173 -6.48 -17.64 -1.78
CA ALA A 173 -6.27 -16.43 -2.58
C ALA A 173 -4.96 -15.69 -2.26
N GLY A 174 -4.34 -15.96 -1.09
CA GLY A 174 -3.08 -15.37 -0.66
C GLY A 174 -3.13 -13.90 -0.24
N TYR A 175 -4.33 -13.31 -0.13
CA TYR A 175 -4.50 -11.91 0.28
C TYR A 175 -4.62 -11.73 1.80
N THR A 176 -5.14 -12.73 2.51
CA THR A 176 -5.46 -12.68 3.94
C THR A 176 -4.59 -13.60 4.80
N ASN A 177 -3.29 -13.67 4.48
CA ASN A 177 -2.37 -14.49 5.27
C ASN A 177 -2.09 -13.83 6.62
N THR A 178 -2.26 -14.57 7.74
CA THR A 178 -2.18 -14.00 9.09
C THR A 178 -1.77 -15.03 10.14
N VAL A 179 -1.39 -14.55 11.33
CA VAL A 179 -1.25 -15.39 12.53
C VAL A 179 -2.54 -15.42 13.38
N VAL A 180 -3.57 -14.67 12.97
CA VAL A 180 -4.85 -14.57 13.69
C VAL A 180 -5.90 -15.46 13.02
N GLU A 181 -6.06 -16.69 13.52
CA GLU A 181 -6.95 -17.68 12.91
C GLU A 181 -8.39 -17.19 12.70
N SER A 182 -8.93 -16.41 13.63
CA SER A 182 -10.29 -15.87 13.50
C SER A 182 -10.45 -14.89 12.33
N VAL A 183 -9.40 -14.16 11.96
CA VAL A 183 -9.43 -13.24 10.84
C VAL A 183 -9.46 -13.99 9.53
N ILE A 184 -8.54 -14.94 9.31
CA ILE A 184 -8.54 -15.70 8.07
C ILE A 184 -9.85 -16.48 7.87
N ARG A 185 -10.42 -17.08 8.93
CA ARG A 185 -11.70 -17.78 8.86
C ARG A 185 -12.89 -16.88 8.56
N HIS A 186 -12.77 -15.58 8.79
CA HIS A 186 -13.81 -14.63 8.42
C HIS A 186 -13.81 -14.38 6.90
N TRP A 187 -12.63 -14.28 6.30
CA TRP A 187 -12.47 -13.93 4.89
C TRP A 187 -12.41 -15.12 3.95
N GLU A 188 -11.70 -16.19 4.35
CA GLU A 188 -11.50 -17.38 3.52
C GLU A 188 -12.58 -18.43 3.78
N LYS A 189 -13.26 -18.84 2.71
CA LYS A 189 -14.23 -19.93 2.72
C LYS A 189 -13.65 -21.26 2.21
N GLU A 190 -12.44 -21.20 1.64
CA GLU A 190 -11.72 -22.33 1.10
C GLU A 190 -10.79 -22.96 2.15
N GLU A 191 -10.01 -23.95 1.74
CA GLU A 191 -9.07 -24.64 2.62
C GLU A 191 -7.98 -23.69 3.11
N ILE A 192 -7.90 -23.51 4.44
CA ILE A 192 -6.85 -22.74 5.12
C ILE A 192 -5.72 -23.69 5.45
N LYS A 193 -4.51 -23.35 5.03
CA LYS A 193 -3.30 -24.08 5.42
C LYS A 193 -2.70 -23.42 6.65
N SER A 194 -2.34 -24.26 7.63
CA SER A 194 -1.61 -23.82 8.81
C SER A 194 -0.20 -24.38 8.76
N VAL A 195 0.79 -23.50 8.94
CA VAL A 195 2.20 -23.88 8.99
C VAL A 195 2.89 -23.20 10.18
N LYS A 196 3.81 -23.92 10.82
CA LYS A 196 4.65 -23.29 11.84
C LYS A 196 5.78 -22.53 11.14
N LYS A 197 5.89 -21.24 11.45
CA LYS A 197 6.96 -20.36 10.93
C LYS A 197 7.71 -19.71 12.10
N ASP A 198 9.00 -19.55 11.92
CA ASP A 198 9.80 -18.69 12.81
C ASP A 198 9.49 -17.23 12.47
N SER A 199 9.37 -16.41 13.49
CA SER A 199 9.11 -14.98 13.35
C SER A 199 10.19 -14.16 14.05
N ILE A 200 10.40 -12.93 13.57
CA ILE A 200 11.24 -11.93 14.22
C ILE A 200 10.36 -10.96 15.00
N SER A 201 10.86 -10.44 16.13
CA SER A 201 10.16 -9.33 16.78
C SER A 201 10.24 -8.06 15.95
N ILE A 202 9.19 -7.21 16.02
CA ILE A 202 9.21 -5.92 15.32
C ILE A 202 10.39 -5.06 15.75
N THR A 203 10.76 -5.10 17.03
CA THR A 203 11.93 -4.37 17.56
C THR A 203 13.23 -4.86 16.95
N ASP A 204 13.44 -6.18 16.89
CA ASP A 204 14.67 -6.75 16.31
C ASP A 204 14.74 -6.50 14.80
N LEU A 205 13.60 -6.52 14.12
CA LEU A 205 13.52 -6.17 12.71
C LEU A 205 13.97 -4.71 12.48
N ILE A 206 13.43 -3.76 13.26
CA ILE A 206 13.83 -2.34 13.15
C ILE A 206 15.31 -2.18 13.45
N MET A 207 15.84 -2.88 14.46
CA MET A 207 17.26 -2.83 14.80
C MET A 207 18.14 -3.38 13.70
N SER A 208 17.86 -4.58 13.21
CA SER A 208 18.73 -5.28 12.24
C SER A 208 18.65 -4.71 10.83
N GLU A 209 17.44 -4.32 10.39
CA GLU A 209 17.18 -3.98 9.00
C GLU A 209 17.12 -2.48 8.73
N CYS A 210 16.78 -1.68 9.76
CA CYS A 210 16.62 -0.23 9.66
C CYS A 210 17.63 0.56 10.51
N GLY A 211 18.53 -0.10 11.22
CA GLY A 211 19.51 0.56 12.07
C GLY A 211 18.91 1.24 13.30
N GLY A 212 17.79 0.73 13.81
CA GLY A 212 17.11 1.19 15.02
C GLY A 212 16.21 2.42 14.83
N LYS A 213 16.06 2.93 13.61
CA LYS A 213 15.26 4.14 13.34
C LYS A 213 14.58 4.09 11.98
N ILE A 214 13.30 4.46 11.98
CA ILE A 214 12.50 4.69 10.78
C ILE A 214 11.71 5.99 10.94
N ASP A 215 11.37 6.64 9.83
CA ASP A 215 10.57 7.86 9.85
C ASP A 215 9.08 7.57 9.83
N TRP A 216 8.71 6.50 9.13
CA TRP A 216 7.33 6.06 9.05
C TRP A 216 7.22 4.53 9.02
N LEU A 217 6.09 4.04 9.52
CA LEU A 217 5.71 2.63 9.59
C LEU A 217 4.35 2.44 8.92
N HIS A 218 4.24 1.43 8.07
CA HIS A 218 2.97 0.99 7.51
C HIS A 218 2.77 -0.49 7.84
N LEU A 219 1.62 -0.82 8.39
CA LEU A 219 1.24 -2.17 8.75
C LEU A 219 -0.05 -2.55 8.06
N ASP A 220 -0.08 -3.78 7.55
CA ASP A 220 -1.25 -4.44 6.99
C ASP A 220 -1.03 -5.95 7.15
N VAL A 221 -1.25 -6.42 8.38
CA VAL A 221 -0.91 -7.78 8.82
C VAL A 221 -2.14 -8.55 9.31
N GLU A 222 -3.31 -8.09 8.86
CA GLU A 222 -4.55 -8.82 9.04
C GLU A 222 -4.86 -9.14 10.52
N GLY A 223 -4.91 -8.05 11.33
CA GLY A 223 -5.37 -8.10 12.71
C GLY A 223 -4.29 -8.23 13.79
N LEU A 224 -3.00 -8.22 13.45
CA LEU A 224 -1.90 -8.15 14.41
C LEU A 224 -1.32 -6.73 14.58
N ASP A 225 -1.80 -5.77 13.82
CA ASP A 225 -1.27 -4.41 13.66
C ASP A 225 -1.07 -3.70 14.99
N ALA A 226 -2.11 -3.64 15.81
CA ALA A 226 -2.07 -2.99 17.11
C ALA A 226 -1.01 -3.61 18.04
N GLN A 227 -0.94 -4.95 18.07
CA GLN A 227 0.03 -5.66 18.90
C GLN A 227 1.46 -5.42 18.42
N LEU A 228 1.69 -5.30 17.10
CA LEU A 228 3.01 -4.97 16.57
C LEU A 228 3.44 -3.58 17.02
N ILE A 229 2.57 -2.57 16.89
CA ILE A 229 2.89 -1.20 17.31
C ILE A 229 3.21 -1.15 18.82
N MET A 230 2.35 -1.73 19.65
CA MET A 230 2.55 -1.77 21.10
C MET A 230 3.73 -2.65 21.54
N GLY A 231 4.13 -3.61 20.70
CA GLY A 231 5.30 -4.48 20.92
C GLY A 231 6.65 -3.83 20.60
N ILE A 232 6.68 -2.59 20.12
CA ILE A 232 7.93 -1.87 19.89
C ILE A 232 8.57 -1.50 21.24
N ASP A 233 9.75 -2.03 21.50
CA ASP A 233 10.53 -1.70 22.69
C ASP A 233 11.20 -0.33 22.55
N GLU A 234 10.56 0.70 23.09
CA GLU A 234 11.02 2.08 23.02
C GLU A 234 12.36 2.34 23.73
N THR A 235 12.85 1.37 24.52
CA THR A 235 14.19 1.46 25.13
C THR A 235 15.30 1.13 24.14
N LYS A 236 14.97 0.44 23.04
CA LYS A 236 15.91 0.01 22.00
C LYS A 236 15.77 0.77 20.69
N VAL A 237 14.54 1.13 20.31
CA VAL A 237 14.24 1.82 19.06
C VAL A 237 13.29 2.97 19.30
N SER A 238 13.40 4.02 18.48
CA SER A 238 12.45 5.13 18.54
C SER A 238 11.18 4.79 17.76
N LEU A 239 10.01 5.09 18.32
CA LEU A 239 8.76 5.06 17.55
C LEU A 239 8.87 6.03 16.36
N PRO A 240 8.43 5.63 15.16
CA PRO A 240 8.32 6.55 14.04
C PRO A 240 7.30 7.66 14.36
N ASN A 241 7.45 8.82 13.74
CA ASN A 241 6.51 9.91 13.93
C ASN A 241 5.26 9.78 13.04
N PHE A 242 5.27 8.87 12.08
CA PHE A 242 4.15 8.62 11.20
C PHE A 242 3.89 7.11 11.12
N ILE A 243 2.67 6.68 11.46
CA ILE A 243 2.24 5.29 11.44
C ILE A 243 0.92 5.20 10.67
N ILE A 244 0.83 4.26 9.73
CA ILE A 244 -0.43 3.83 9.11
C ILE A 244 -0.61 2.34 9.45
N PHE A 245 -1.82 1.96 9.84
CA PHE A 245 -2.12 0.57 10.13
C PHE A 245 -3.59 0.24 9.85
N GLU A 246 -3.85 -1.03 9.55
CA GLU A 246 -5.21 -1.52 9.40
C GLU A 246 -5.88 -1.67 10.77
N ASP A 247 -7.05 -1.07 10.93
CA ASP A 247 -7.88 -1.23 12.12
C ASP A 247 -9.19 -1.98 11.85
N TYR A 248 -9.45 -2.37 10.60
CA TYR A 248 -10.68 -3.04 10.20
C TYR A 248 -10.92 -4.34 10.97
N ASN A 249 -9.87 -5.15 11.10
CA ASN A 249 -9.92 -6.45 11.76
C ASN A 249 -9.80 -6.39 13.30
N LEU A 250 -9.76 -5.19 13.89
CA LEU A 250 -9.68 -5.02 15.34
C LEU A 250 -11.09 -4.91 15.98
N SER A 251 -11.29 -5.58 17.12
CA SER A 251 -12.47 -5.33 17.94
C SER A 251 -12.44 -3.90 18.52
N GLN A 252 -13.61 -3.37 18.93
CA GLN A 252 -13.69 -2.02 19.47
C GLN A 252 -12.77 -1.83 20.69
N ASP A 253 -12.72 -2.81 21.61
CA ASP A 253 -11.84 -2.74 22.79
C ASP A 253 -10.36 -2.62 22.38
N LYS A 254 -9.94 -3.37 21.38
CA LYS A 254 -8.56 -3.30 20.85
C LYS A 254 -8.27 -1.98 20.13
N LYS A 255 -9.27 -1.42 19.41
CA LYS A 255 -9.15 -0.08 18.83
C LYS A 255 -8.98 0.98 19.93
N ASP A 256 -9.81 0.93 20.96
CA ASP A 256 -9.72 1.86 22.06
C ASP A 256 -8.38 1.76 22.80
N GLU A 257 -7.88 0.54 22.99
CA GLU A 257 -6.56 0.28 23.59
C GLU A 257 -5.42 0.93 22.80
N ILE A 258 -5.30 0.62 21.51
CA ILE A 258 -4.22 1.16 20.66
C ILE A 258 -4.36 2.67 20.46
N TYR A 259 -5.58 3.20 20.33
CA TYR A 259 -5.79 4.63 20.15
C TYR A 259 -5.40 5.42 21.39
N ASN A 260 -5.74 4.94 22.59
CA ASN A 260 -5.31 5.54 23.84
C ASN A 260 -3.79 5.45 24.01
N TRP A 261 -3.22 4.28 23.72
CA TRP A 261 -1.77 4.06 23.79
C TRP A 261 -0.98 5.03 22.89
N LEU A 262 -1.46 5.28 21.67
CA LEU A 262 -0.86 6.24 20.73
C LEU A 262 -1.06 7.70 21.21
N LYS A 263 -2.27 8.06 21.66
CA LYS A 263 -2.56 9.40 22.18
C LYS A 263 -1.69 9.75 23.39
N ASP A 264 -1.48 8.81 24.30
CA ASP A 264 -0.60 9.00 25.47
C ASP A 264 0.86 9.27 25.07
N ARG A 265 1.23 8.92 23.83
CA ARG A 265 2.55 9.17 23.22
C ARG A 265 2.58 10.40 22.32
N GLY A 266 1.52 11.20 22.34
CA GLY A 266 1.43 12.46 21.61
C GLY A 266 1.06 12.32 20.14
N PHE A 267 0.49 11.18 19.71
CA PHE A 267 0.00 11.04 18.35
C PHE A 267 -1.41 11.63 18.19
N GLU A 268 -1.61 12.34 17.11
CA GLU A 268 -2.92 12.68 16.57
C GLU A 268 -3.38 11.55 15.65
N LEU A 269 -4.66 11.15 15.76
CA LEU A 269 -5.20 10.00 15.06
C LEU A 269 -6.29 10.41 14.08
N LYS A 270 -6.30 9.77 12.92
CA LYS A 270 -7.41 9.79 11.97
C LYS A 270 -7.68 8.37 11.48
N SER A 271 -8.90 7.88 11.73
CA SER A 271 -9.34 6.58 11.21
C SER A 271 -10.50 6.76 10.24
N GLU A 272 -10.41 6.11 9.08
CA GLU A 272 -11.42 6.14 8.03
C GLU A 272 -11.30 4.86 7.18
N GLY A 273 -12.45 4.21 6.91
CA GLY A 273 -12.50 3.05 6.01
C GLY A 273 -11.73 1.82 6.48
N GLY A 274 -11.44 1.69 7.78
CA GLY A 274 -10.69 0.56 8.33
C GLY A 274 -9.17 0.76 8.36
N ILE A 275 -8.70 1.96 8.06
CA ILE A 275 -7.29 2.36 8.14
C ILE A 275 -7.17 3.49 9.17
N CYS A 276 -6.16 3.43 10.00
CA CYS A 276 -5.82 4.46 10.97
C CYS A 276 -4.44 5.05 10.67
N GLU A 277 -4.40 6.38 10.65
CA GLU A 277 -3.19 7.18 10.59
C GLU A 277 -2.90 7.77 11.96
N ALA A 278 -1.66 7.69 12.40
CA ALA A 278 -1.17 8.31 13.63
C ALA A 278 0.04 9.18 13.29
N ILE A 279 -0.04 10.48 13.61
CA ILE A 279 1.04 11.45 13.36
C ILE A 279 1.44 12.10 14.66
N ARG A 280 2.75 12.23 14.85
CA ARG A 280 3.34 12.96 15.97
C ARG A 280 4.29 14.02 15.42
N ASN A 281 4.08 15.29 15.80
CA ASN A 281 4.89 16.45 15.41
C ASN A 281 6.18 16.57 16.23
#